data_01e095b494e9212e94efa761f4c5b7da
#
_entry.id   01e095b494e9212e94efa761f4c5b7da
#
_cell.length_a   1.000
_cell.length_b   1.000
_cell.length_c   1.000
_cell.angle_alpha   90.00
_cell.angle_beta   90.00
_cell.angle_gamma   90.00
#
_symmetry.space_group_name_H-M   'P 1'
#
loop_
_entity.id
_entity.type
_entity.pdbx_description
1 polymer ?
#
loop_
_entity_poly.entity_id
_entity_poly.type
_entity_poly.pdbx_seq_one_letter_code
_entity_poly.pdbx_strand_id
1 'polypeptide(L)'
;AVDLASLFVRKGEVIVTNEYRDHKEVIKRKSKDDIFCDIPLVIIINENSASASELFAGAMQDHDRGIIIGRTTYGKGLVQRKINLQDGSGVAITIARYKTPSGRIIQRPYEMGKGDEYMIDSTRYLHPDSILFSNRPVYTTLNKGRKVYGGGGITPDIYIPKREIPLSECVKKARSNNAFVHTLIDYCDVVDIYT
;
A
#
# COMPACT_ATOMS: atom_id res chain seq x y z
N ALA A 1 -0.56 1.85 11.57
CA ALA A 1 -0.08 0.67 10.84
C ALA A 1 0.96 -0.11 11.64
N VAL A 2 2.01 0.55 12.16
CA VAL A 2 3.06 -0.12 12.96
C VAL A 2 2.45 -0.79 14.19
N ASP A 3 1.62 -0.08 14.95
CA ASP A 3 1.00 -0.64 16.17
C ASP A 3 0.05 -1.80 15.83
N LEU A 4 -0.70 -1.70 14.73
CA LEU A 4 -1.51 -2.83 14.25
C LEU A 4 -0.64 -4.03 13.85
N ALA A 5 0.44 -3.81 13.12
CA ALA A 5 1.36 -4.88 12.74
C ALA A 5 2.06 -5.53 13.95
N SER A 6 2.29 -4.74 15.01
CA SER A 6 2.85 -5.22 16.28
C SER A 6 2.03 -6.35 16.91
N LEU A 7 0.72 -6.35 16.72
CA LEU A 7 -0.15 -7.39 17.29
C LEU A 7 0.06 -8.77 16.64
N PHE A 8 0.58 -8.80 15.41
CA PHE A 8 0.69 -10.02 14.60
C PHE A 8 2.13 -10.49 14.37
N VAL A 9 3.12 -9.65 14.65
CA VAL A 9 4.55 -9.94 14.46
C VAL A 9 5.19 -10.14 15.83
N ARG A 10 6.08 -11.13 15.96
CA ARG A 10 6.72 -11.46 17.24
C ARG A 10 7.44 -10.26 17.85
N LYS A 11 7.35 -10.12 19.15
CA LYS A 11 7.97 -9.02 19.88
C LYS A 11 9.46 -8.89 19.58
N GLY A 12 9.90 -7.68 19.29
CA GLY A 12 11.29 -7.37 18.96
C GLY A 12 11.65 -7.48 17.48
N GLU A 13 10.83 -8.13 16.65
CA GLU A 13 11.05 -8.21 15.21
C GLU A 13 10.78 -6.87 14.51
N VAL A 14 11.48 -6.62 13.41
CA VAL A 14 11.35 -5.37 12.65
C VAL A 14 10.07 -5.40 11.83
N ILE A 15 9.27 -4.33 11.94
CA ILE A 15 8.08 -4.13 11.12
C ILE A 15 8.40 -3.28 9.88
N VAL A 16 9.18 -2.23 10.08
CA VAL A 16 9.56 -1.29 9.03
C VAL A 16 10.86 -0.58 9.36
N THR A 17 11.63 -0.27 8.34
CA THR A 17 12.83 0.56 8.44
C THR A 17 12.64 1.84 7.65
N ASN A 18 12.73 3.00 8.30
CA ASN A 18 12.70 4.30 7.64
C ASN A 18 14.12 4.75 7.36
N GLU A 19 14.40 5.06 6.09
CA GLU A 19 15.68 5.60 5.62
C GLU A 19 15.47 7.06 5.20
N TYR A 20 16.05 7.98 5.94
CA TYR A 20 15.94 9.39 5.69
C TYR A 20 16.82 9.85 4.52
N ARG A 21 16.49 10.99 3.91
CA ARG A 21 17.04 11.45 2.62
C ARG A 21 18.58 11.57 2.60
N ASP A 22 19.18 11.89 3.71
CA ASP A 22 20.63 12.04 3.86
C ASP A 22 21.36 10.73 4.17
N HIS A 23 20.62 9.61 4.26
CA HIS A 23 21.11 8.28 4.66
C HIS A 23 21.80 8.24 6.06
N LYS A 24 21.80 9.36 6.79
CA LYS A 24 22.44 9.46 8.11
C LYS A 24 21.59 8.84 9.21
N GLU A 25 20.29 8.80 9.02
CA GLU A 25 19.37 8.25 10.00
C GLU A 25 18.58 7.08 9.43
N VAL A 26 18.66 5.95 10.12
CA VAL A 26 17.90 4.74 9.81
C VAL A 26 17.14 4.31 11.06
N ILE A 27 15.83 4.52 11.06
CA ILE A 27 14.97 4.17 12.20
C ILE A 27 14.25 2.86 11.92
N LYS A 28 14.55 1.83 12.72
CA LYS A 28 13.82 0.55 12.71
C LYS A 28 12.68 0.59 13.70
N ARG A 29 11.45 0.40 13.23
CA ARG A 29 10.28 0.20 14.07
C ARG A 29 10.08 -1.28 14.30
N LYS A 30 10.12 -1.70 15.56
CA LYS A 30 10.00 -3.09 15.98
C LYS A 30 8.64 -3.36 16.61
N SER A 31 8.22 -4.61 16.56
CA SER A 31 7.03 -5.07 17.27
C SER A 31 7.21 -4.92 18.79
N LYS A 32 6.16 -4.42 19.43
CA LYS A 32 6.08 -4.26 20.90
C LYS A 32 5.30 -5.38 21.55
N ASP A 33 4.40 -5.99 20.81
CA ASP A 33 3.45 -7.00 21.23
C ASP A 33 3.54 -8.22 20.31
N ASP A 34 2.79 -9.29 20.63
CA ASP A 34 2.70 -10.49 19.81
C ASP A 34 1.38 -11.26 20.05
N ILE A 35 0.36 -10.52 20.45
CA ILE A 35 -0.92 -11.06 20.96
C ILE A 35 -1.59 -12.01 19.97
N PHE A 36 -1.49 -11.75 18.68
CA PHE A 36 -2.16 -12.52 17.62
C PHE A 36 -1.18 -13.26 16.70
N CYS A 37 0.01 -13.60 17.18
CA CYS A 37 1.02 -14.25 16.36
C CYS A 37 0.62 -15.64 15.85
N ASP A 38 -0.24 -16.35 16.55
CA ASP A 38 -0.58 -17.74 16.23
C ASP A 38 -1.92 -17.91 15.51
N ILE A 39 -2.73 -16.84 15.37
CA ILE A 39 -4.00 -16.95 14.63
C ILE A 39 -3.78 -16.99 13.13
N PRO A 40 -4.56 -17.78 12.35
CA PRO A 40 -4.50 -17.72 10.89
C PRO A 40 -4.79 -16.30 10.38
N LEU A 41 -3.97 -15.80 9.44
CA LEU A 41 -4.09 -14.47 8.89
C LEU A 41 -4.09 -14.50 7.37
N VAL A 42 -5.13 -13.93 6.78
CA VAL A 42 -5.24 -13.67 5.34
C VAL A 42 -5.45 -12.18 5.12
N ILE A 43 -4.70 -11.59 4.21
CA ILE A 43 -4.76 -10.17 3.90
C ILE A 43 -5.17 -9.98 2.45
N ILE A 44 -6.26 -9.25 2.24
CA ILE A 44 -6.78 -8.93 0.91
C ILE A 44 -6.24 -7.57 0.48
N ILE A 45 -5.59 -7.53 -0.69
CA ILE A 45 -5.00 -6.32 -1.26
C ILE A 45 -5.46 -6.10 -2.70
N ASN A 46 -5.40 -4.85 -3.13
CA ASN A 46 -5.58 -4.48 -4.53
C ASN A 46 -4.81 -3.21 -4.88
N GLU A 47 -4.95 -2.75 -6.11
CA GLU A 47 -4.30 -1.55 -6.66
C GLU A 47 -4.59 -0.24 -5.89
N ASN A 48 -5.63 -0.21 -5.05
CA ASN A 48 -5.98 0.93 -4.19
C ASN A 48 -5.36 0.82 -2.79
N SER A 49 -4.82 -0.34 -2.44
CA SER A 49 -4.10 -0.51 -1.18
C SER A 49 -2.78 0.26 -1.26
N ALA A 50 -2.60 1.27 -0.40
CA ALA A 50 -1.46 2.18 -0.48
C ALA A 50 -0.85 2.51 0.88
N SER A 51 0.43 2.91 0.90
CA SER A 51 1.11 3.49 2.07
C SER A 51 1.02 2.61 3.32
N ALA A 52 0.24 2.99 4.33
CA ALA A 52 0.10 2.26 5.60
C ALA A 52 -0.41 0.82 5.41
N SER A 53 -1.29 0.60 4.45
CA SER A 53 -1.79 -0.74 4.10
C SER A 53 -0.68 -1.61 3.49
N GLU A 54 0.20 -1.00 2.69
CA GLU A 54 1.34 -1.69 2.10
C GLU A 54 2.43 -2.01 3.14
N LEU A 55 2.62 -1.11 4.11
CA LEU A 55 3.50 -1.37 5.23
C LEU A 55 3.03 -2.59 6.02
N PHE A 56 1.74 -2.66 6.34
CA PHE A 56 1.16 -3.79 7.04
C PHE A 56 1.29 -5.09 6.23
N ALA A 57 0.79 -5.10 4.99
CA ALA A 57 0.84 -6.28 4.12
C ALA A 57 2.27 -6.75 3.87
N GLY A 58 3.19 -5.81 3.62
CA GLY A 58 4.61 -6.09 3.41
C GLY A 58 5.29 -6.70 4.63
N ALA A 59 4.99 -6.19 5.82
CA ALA A 59 5.51 -6.75 7.07
C ALA A 59 5.00 -8.19 7.27
N MET A 60 3.72 -8.44 7.08
CA MET A 60 3.13 -9.78 7.21
C MET A 60 3.70 -10.76 6.17
N GLN A 61 3.88 -10.32 4.93
CA GLN A 61 4.45 -11.14 3.88
C GLN A 61 5.91 -11.49 4.16
N ASP A 62 6.72 -10.50 4.55
CA ASP A 62 8.15 -10.70 4.77
C ASP A 62 8.47 -11.59 5.97
N HIS A 63 7.61 -11.56 6.99
CA HIS A 63 7.69 -12.49 8.14
C HIS A 63 7.02 -13.83 7.89
N ASP A 64 6.49 -14.09 6.69
CA ASP A 64 5.68 -15.29 6.42
C ASP A 64 4.53 -15.48 7.41
N ARG A 65 4.02 -14.36 7.95
CA ARG A 65 3.03 -14.36 9.01
C ARG A 65 1.62 -14.66 8.51
N GLY A 66 1.34 -14.31 7.29
CA GLY A 66 0.02 -14.48 6.68
C GLY A 66 0.11 -14.70 5.18
N ILE A 67 -1.02 -15.02 4.56
CA ILE A 67 -1.16 -15.17 3.12
C ILE A 67 -1.72 -13.86 2.55
N ILE A 68 -1.07 -13.33 1.54
CA ILE A 68 -1.50 -12.12 0.83
C ILE A 68 -2.24 -12.52 -0.45
N ILE A 69 -3.48 -12.11 -0.60
CA ILE A 69 -4.30 -12.46 -1.76
C ILE A 69 -4.85 -11.21 -2.46
N GLY A 70 -5.07 -11.29 -3.76
CA GLY A 70 -5.66 -10.20 -4.54
C GLY A 70 -4.80 -9.74 -5.70
N ARG A 71 -4.52 -8.44 -5.79
CA ARG A 71 -3.73 -7.80 -6.87
C ARG A 71 -2.64 -6.93 -6.29
N THR A 72 -1.62 -6.64 -7.09
CA THR A 72 -0.50 -5.78 -6.70
C THR A 72 -0.98 -4.42 -6.21
N THR A 73 -0.40 -3.95 -5.10
CA THR A 73 -0.76 -2.70 -4.45
C THR A 73 -0.24 -1.47 -5.18
N TYR A 74 -0.58 -0.29 -4.66
CA TYR A 74 -0.26 1.01 -5.28
C TYR A 74 1.24 1.27 -5.46
N GLY A 75 2.08 0.90 -4.50
CA GLY A 75 3.52 1.17 -4.53
C GLY A 75 3.91 2.55 -4.00
N LYS A 76 3.32 3.00 -2.87
CA LYS A 76 3.72 4.23 -2.17
C LYS A 76 4.57 3.91 -0.95
N GLY A 77 5.88 3.92 -1.13
CA GLY A 77 6.89 3.63 -0.10
C GLY A 77 7.60 4.86 0.46
N LEU A 78 6.95 6.05 0.42
CA LEU A 78 7.52 7.31 0.87
C LEU A 78 6.87 7.80 2.16
N VAL A 79 7.70 8.39 3.04
CA VAL A 79 7.25 9.11 4.23
C VAL A 79 7.23 10.59 3.91
N GLN A 80 6.06 11.21 4.04
CA GLN A 80 5.86 12.63 3.82
C GLN A 80 5.55 13.35 5.12
N ARG A 81 6.08 14.55 5.28
CA ARG A 81 5.76 15.47 6.38
C ARG A 81 5.03 16.69 5.82
N LYS A 82 3.88 16.99 6.40
CA LYS A 82 3.13 18.21 6.08
C LYS A 82 3.71 19.36 6.90
N ILE A 83 4.01 20.46 6.24
CA ILE A 83 4.44 21.74 6.83
C ILE A 83 3.34 22.73 6.53
N ASN A 84 2.72 23.29 7.57
CA ASN A 84 1.73 24.35 7.43
C ASN A 84 2.46 25.69 7.29
N LEU A 85 2.02 26.52 6.36
CA LEU A 85 2.54 27.86 6.12
C LEU A 85 1.69 28.90 6.86
N GLN A 86 2.20 30.15 6.97
CA GLN A 86 1.55 31.22 7.73
C GLN A 86 0.24 31.69 7.13
N ASP A 87 0.06 31.52 5.82
CA ASP A 87 -1.14 31.88 5.07
C ASP A 87 -2.26 30.80 5.14
N GLY A 88 -2.06 29.75 5.94
CA GLY A 88 -2.99 28.63 6.07
C GLY A 88 -2.82 27.53 5.01
N SER A 89 -1.98 27.76 4.00
CA SER A 89 -1.62 26.71 3.04
C SER A 89 -0.66 25.68 3.65
N GLY A 90 -0.36 24.61 2.92
CA GLY A 90 0.58 23.59 3.41
C GLY A 90 1.34 22.91 2.28
N VAL A 91 2.56 22.50 2.60
CA VAL A 91 3.43 21.75 1.69
C VAL A 91 3.69 20.36 2.25
N ALA A 92 3.54 19.32 1.42
CA ALA A 92 3.92 17.97 1.76
C ALA A 92 5.29 17.65 1.17
N ILE A 93 6.28 17.42 2.04
CA ILE A 93 7.67 17.16 1.64
C ILE A 93 8.01 15.70 1.96
N THR A 94 8.56 14.98 0.99
CA THR A 94 9.12 13.66 1.21
C THR A 94 10.40 13.76 2.02
N ILE A 95 10.42 13.13 3.19
CA ILE A 95 11.54 13.17 4.13
C ILE A 95 12.28 11.84 4.26
N ALA A 96 11.60 10.72 3.95
CA ALA A 96 12.18 9.39 4.02
C ALA A 96 11.48 8.44 3.06
N ARG A 97 12.12 7.30 2.79
CA ARG A 97 11.49 6.11 2.22
C ARG A 97 11.48 5.00 3.26
N TYR A 98 10.53 4.11 3.18
CA TYR A 98 10.51 2.95 4.06
C TYR A 98 10.86 1.66 3.32
N LYS A 99 11.49 0.76 4.05
CA LYS A 99 11.82 -0.60 3.64
C LYS A 99 11.03 -1.56 4.50
N THR A 100 10.52 -2.61 3.89
CA THR A 100 9.88 -3.72 4.59
C THR A 100 10.91 -4.53 5.38
N PRO A 101 10.52 -5.48 6.23
CA PRO A 101 11.46 -6.27 7.03
C PRO A 101 12.56 -6.98 6.22
N SER A 102 12.26 -7.46 5.01
CA SER A 102 13.23 -8.06 4.10
C SER A 102 14.18 -7.04 3.44
N GLY A 103 14.01 -5.75 3.71
CA GLY A 103 14.82 -4.67 3.15
C GLY A 103 14.36 -4.14 1.80
N ARG A 104 13.26 -4.66 1.24
CA ARG A 104 12.76 -4.21 -0.07
C ARG A 104 12.10 -2.85 0.01
N ILE A 105 12.35 -2.04 -1.02
CA ILE A 105 11.68 -0.77 -1.27
C ILE A 105 10.50 -1.06 -2.19
N ILE A 106 9.30 -0.74 -1.75
CA ILE A 106 8.08 -0.99 -2.53
C ILE A 106 7.67 0.18 -3.41
N GLN A 107 8.33 1.34 -3.24
CA GLN A 107 8.05 2.52 -4.04
C GLN A 107 8.20 2.23 -5.53
N ARG A 108 7.15 2.54 -6.31
CA ARG A 108 7.22 2.52 -7.76
C ARG A 108 8.18 3.59 -8.27
N PRO A 109 8.93 3.34 -9.35
CA PRO A 109 9.70 4.38 -10.02
C PRO A 109 8.80 5.57 -10.37
N TYR A 110 9.29 6.76 -10.13
CA TYR A 110 8.64 8.01 -10.49
C TYR A 110 9.63 8.87 -11.26
N GLU A 111 9.22 9.30 -12.45
CA GLU A 111 9.96 10.24 -13.26
C GLU A 111 9.29 11.62 -13.22
N MET A 112 10.09 12.65 -12.99
CA MET A 112 9.58 14.03 -12.96
C MET A 112 8.99 14.39 -14.33
N GLY A 113 7.80 14.98 -14.34
CA GLY A 113 7.07 15.32 -15.57
C GLY A 113 6.18 14.21 -16.15
N LYS A 114 6.25 12.99 -15.65
CA LYS A 114 5.43 11.85 -16.09
C LYS A 114 4.34 11.44 -15.09
N GLY A 115 3.70 12.42 -14.49
CA GLY A 115 2.65 12.18 -13.48
C GLY A 115 1.47 11.39 -14.01
N ASP A 116 1.03 11.65 -15.23
CA ASP A 116 -0.11 10.98 -15.83
C ASP A 116 0.21 9.51 -16.15
N GLU A 117 1.38 9.22 -16.69
CA GLU A 117 1.85 7.84 -16.92
C GLU A 117 1.95 7.07 -15.60
N TYR A 118 2.41 7.72 -14.54
CA TYR A 118 2.48 7.13 -13.20
C TYR A 118 1.08 6.75 -12.67
N MET A 119 0.06 7.54 -12.98
CA MET A 119 -1.33 7.26 -12.56
C MET A 119 -1.97 6.13 -13.37
N ILE A 120 -1.63 6.01 -14.65
CA ILE A 120 -2.25 5.08 -15.61
C ILE A 120 -1.50 3.74 -15.73
N ASP A 121 -0.51 3.48 -14.89
CA ASP A 121 0.32 2.29 -14.96
C ASP A 121 -0.51 0.99 -15.05
N SER A 122 -0.61 0.45 -16.27
CA SER A 122 -1.34 -0.78 -16.57
C SER A 122 -0.66 -2.04 -16.01
N THR A 123 0.61 -1.94 -15.65
CA THR A 123 1.38 -3.08 -15.10
C THR A 123 0.83 -3.57 -13.76
N ARG A 124 0.02 -2.75 -13.09
CA ARG A 124 -0.66 -3.10 -11.83
C ARG A 124 -1.63 -4.27 -11.96
N TYR A 125 -2.15 -4.47 -13.16
CA TYR A 125 -3.17 -5.51 -13.43
C TYR A 125 -2.56 -6.78 -13.99
N LEU A 126 -1.24 -6.81 -14.20
CA LEU A 126 -0.56 -7.98 -14.71
C LEU A 126 -0.55 -9.11 -13.66
N HIS A 127 -0.68 -10.33 -14.17
CA HIS A 127 -0.52 -11.52 -13.36
C HIS A 127 0.89 -11.54 -12.72
N PRO A 128 1.05 -12.04 -11.47
CA PRO A 128 2.36 -12.12 -10.81
C PRO A 128 3.45 -12.81 -11.65
N ASP A 129 3.08 -13.78 -12.46
CA ASP A 129 4.03 -14.46 -13.35
C ASP A 129 4.62 -13.53 -14.41
N SER A 130 3.87 -12.50 -14.83
CA SER A 130 4.38 -11.46 -15.73
C SER A 130 5.43 -10.58 -15.08
N ILE A 131 5.46 -10.51 -13.76
CA ILE A 131 6.44 -9.76 -12.97
C ILE A 131 7.80 -10.45 -12.96
N LEU A 132 7.86 -11.76 -13.17
CA LEU A 132 9.10 -12.52 -13.28
C LEU A 132 9.98 -12.04 -14.44
N PHE A 133 9.36 -11.48 -15.49
CA PHE A 133 10.04 -10.89 -16.65
C PHE A 133 10.32 -9.40 -16.51
N SER A 134 9.88 -8.77 -15.42
CA SER A 134 10.18 -7.37 -15.14
C SER A 134 11.52 -7.26 -14.42
N ASN A 135 12.28 -6.20 -14.68
CA ASN A 135 13.55 -5.89 -13.99
C ASN A 135 13.35 -5.46 -12.53
N ARG A 136 12.36 -6.02 -11.82
CA ARG A 136 12.11 -5.69 -10.43
C ARG A 136 13.12 -6.38 -9.52
N PRO A 137 13.62 -5.68 -8.49
CA PRO A 137 14.51 -6.28 -7.49
C PRO A 137 13.80 -7.45 -6.78
N VAL A 138 14.49 -8.57 -6.67
CA VAL A 138 14.02 -9.77 -6.00
C VAL A 138 14.62 -9.85 -4.60
N TYR A 139 13.79 -10.16 -3.62
CA TYR A 139 14.16 -10.39 -2.22
C TYR A 139 13.58 -11.72 -1.75
N THR A 140 13.89 -12.10 -0.52
CA THR A 140 13.36 -13.31 0.11
C THR A 140 12.69 -12.97 1.42
N THR A 141 11.62 -13.70 1.75
CA THR A 141 10.99 -13.63 3.07
C THR A 141 11.91 -14.16 4.14
N LEU A 142 11.73 -13.73 5.40
CA LEU A 142 12.68 -13.93 6.49
C LEU A 142 12.67 -15.36 7.04
N ASN A 143 11.50 -16.02 7.06
CA ASN A 143 11.36 -17.32 7.72
C ASN A 143 11.37 -18.48 6.72
N LYS A 144 10.69 -18.35 5.57
CA LYS A 144 10.53 -19.43 4.58
C LYS A 144 11.37 -19.24 3.31
N GLY A 145 12.05 -18.10 3.14
CA GLY A 145 12.85 -17.81 1.97
C GLY A 145 12.07 -17.71 0.65
N ARG A 146 10.76 -17.40 0.71
CA ARG A 146 9.94 -17.23 -0.50
C ARG A 146 10.37 -15.99 -1.26
N LYS A 147 10.32 -16.04 -2.59
CA LYS A 147 10.62 -14.87 -3.43
C LYS A 147 9.55 -13.81 -3.30
N VAL A 148 9.97 -12.57 -3.08
CA VAL A 148 9.13 -11.37 -3.03
C VAL A 148 9.79 -10.24 -3.82
N TYR A 149 9.00 -9.27 -4.29
CA TYR A 149 9.46 -8.26 -5.25
C TYR A 149 9.43 -6.87 -4.63
N GLY A 150 10.41 -6.04 -5.01
CA GLY A 150 10.46 -4.61 -4.73
C GLY A 150 10.08 -3.75 -5.93
N GLY A 151 10.12 -2.42 -5.78
CA GLY A 151 10.01 -1.47 -6.89
C GLY A 151 8.62 -1.35 -7.55
N GLY A 152 7.54 -1.82 -6.90
CA GLY A 152 6.23 -1.77 -7.55
C GLY A 152 5.06 -2.20 -6.68
N GLY A 153 5.11 -1.88 -5.39
CA GLY A 153 4.08 -2.29 -4.43
C GLY A 153 4.30 -3.71 -3.88
N ILE A 154 3.31 -4.20 -3.16
CA ILE A 154 3.27 -5.56 -2.63
C ILE A 154 2.57 -6.45 -3.65
N THR A 155 3.28 -7.46 -4.15
CA THR A 155 2.72 -8.49 -5.02
C THR A 155 2.06 -9.57 -4.18
N PRO A 156 0.81 -9.97 -4.46
CA PRO A 156 0.13 -10.99 -3.68
C PRO A 156 0.78 -12.38 -3.83
N ASP A 157 0.62 -13.24 -2.83
CA ASP A 157 1.00 -14.64 -2.89
C ASP A 157 0.01 -15.44 -3.77
N ILE A 158 -1.26 -15.04 -3.75
CA ILE A 158 -2.33 -15.62 -4.57
C ILE A 158 -2.99 -14.49 -5.36
N TYR A 159 -2.86 -14.53 -6.67
CA TYR A 159 -3.46 -13.53 -7.54
C TYR A 159 -4.95 -13.81 -7.77
N ILE A 160 -5.76 -12.76 -7.63
CA ILE A 160 -7.18 -12.78 -7.97
C ILE A 160 -7.42 -11.71 -9.05
N PRO A 161 -7.81 -12.09 -10.26
CA PRO A 161 -8.04 -11.13 -11.33
C PRO A 161 -9.18 -10.17 -10.99
N LYS A 162 -9.10 -8.95 -11.52
CA LYS A 162 -10.19 -8.00 -11.42
C LYS A 162 -11.39 -8.51 -12.21
N ARG A 163 -12.50 -8.71 -11.52
CA ARG A 163 -13.76 -9.00 -12.20
C ARG A 163 -14.31 -7.69 -12.77
N GLU A 164 -14.34 -7.59 -14.08
CA GLU A 164 -15.06 -6.50 -14.75
C GLU A 164 -16.55 -6.81 -14.71
N ILE A 165 -17.29 -5.98 -13.99
CA ILE A 165 -18.75 -6.00 -14.06
C ILE A 165 -19.13 -4.98 -15.13
N PRO A 166 -19.71 -5.40 -16.26
CA PRO A 166 -20.13 -4.45 -17.29
C PRO A 166 -21.19 -3.52 -16.69
N LEU A 167 -20.83 -2.26 -16.57
CA LEU A 167 -21.77 -1.22 -16.13
C LEU A 167 -22.65 -0.82 -17.31
N SER A 168 -23.98 -0.68 -17.08
CA SER A 168 -24.87 -0.10 -18.06
C SER A 168 -24.44 1.33 -18.39
N GLU A 169 -24.77 1.81 -19.58
CA GLU A 169 -24.45 3.18 -20.01
C GLU A 169 -25.03 4.23 -19.05
N CYS A 170 -26.19 3.97 -18.49
CA CYS A 170 -26.79 4.82 -17.46
C CYS A 170 -25.90 4.95 -16.22
N VAL A 171 -25.38 3.84 -15.70
CA VAL A 171 -24.49 3.84 -14.54
C VAL A 171 -23.14 4.52 -14.85
N LYS A 172 -22.59 4.29 -16.05
CA LYS A 172 -21.37 4.97 -16.50
C LYS A 172 -21.57 6.50 -16.52
N LYS A 173 -22.67 6.95 -17.09
CA LYS A 173 -23.05 8.37 -17.16
C LYS A 173 -23.28 8.97 -15.77
N ALA A 174 -23.96 8.26 -14.88
CA ALA A 174 -24.16 8.71 -13.50
C ALA A 174 -22.83 8.85 -12.73
N ARG A 175 -21.87 7.95 -12.97
CA ARG A 175 -20.52 8.06 -12.38
C ARG A 175 -19.73 9.24 -12.95
N SER A 176 -19.74 9.42 -14.27
CA SER A 176 -19.00 10.53 -14.92
C SER A 176 -19.51 11.92 -14.52
N ASN A 177 -20.79 12.03 -14.22
CA ASN A 177 -21.43 13.29 -13.80
C ASN A 177 -21.47 13.45 -12.27
N ASN A 178 -20.77 12.61 -11.51
CA ASN A 178 -20.82 12.61 -10.04
C ASN A 178 -22.23 12.52 -9.43
N ALA A 179 -23.22 12.00 -10.18
CA ALA A 179 -24.61 11.97 -9.75
C ALA A 179 -24.81 11.26 -8.40
N PHE A 180 -24.04 10.20 -8.14
CA PHE A 180 -24.08 9.51 -6.84
C PHE A 180 -23.61 10.37 -5.70
N VAL A 181 -22.58 11.20 -5.92
CA VAL A 181 -22.05 12.13 -4.90
C VAL A 181 -23.04 13.23 -4.63
N HIS A 182 -23.61 13.83 -5.69
CA HIS A 182 -24.65 14.86 -5.53
C HIS A 182 -25.87 14.33 -4.79
N THR A 183 -26.38 13.17 -5.20
CA THR A 183 -27.51 12.54 -4.50
C THR A 183 -27.22 12.26 -3.02
N LEU A 184 -25.99 11.85 -2.70
CA LEU A 184 -25.58 11.60 -1.32
C LEU A 184 -25.52 12.90 -0.52
N ILE A 185 -24.97 13.99 -1.11
CA ILE A 185 -24.93 15.31 -0.47
C ILE A 185 -26.37 15.79 -0.20
N ASP A 186 -27.22 15.78 -1.23
CA ASP A 186 -28.62 16.18 -1.11
C ASP A 186 -29.36 15.36 -0.04
N TYR A 187 -29.07 14.06 0.06
CA TYR A 187 -29.64 13.21 1.08
C TYR A 187 -29.15 13.58 2.49
N CYS A 188 -27.86 13.86 2.65
CA CYS A 188 -27.28 14.27 3.93
C CYS A 188 -27.81 15.64 4.39
N ASP A 189 -28.14 16.55 3.46
CA ASP A 189 -28.74 17.84 3.78
C ASP A 189 -30.20 17.75 4.23
N VAL A 190 -30.92 16.67 3.85
CA VAL A 190 -32.31 16.43 4.22
C VAL A 190 -32.42 15.56 5.48
N VAL A 191 -31.50 14.66 5.68
CA VAL A 191 -31.46 13.75 6.83
C VAL A 191 -30.35 14.20 7.77
N ASP A 192 -30.73 14.62 8.97
CA ASP A 192 -29.77 14.94 10.03
C ASP A 192 -29.11 13.63 10.51
N ILE A 193 -27.95 13.31 9.92
CA ILE A 193 -27.19 12.08 10.24
C ILE A 193 -26.35 12.22 11.52
N TYR A 194 -26.42 13.34 12.22
CA TYR A 194 -25.69 13.63 13.44
C TYR A 194 -26.55 13.60 14.73
N THR A 195 -27.81 13.16 14.61
CA THR A 195 -28.67 12.85 15.78
C THR A 195 -28.71 11.32 16.05
#